data_406049c135abca5164f3d4d27edcbaf1
#
_entry.id   406049c135abca5164f3d4d27edcbaf1
#
_cell.length_a   1.000
_cell.length_b   1.000
_cell.length_c   1.000
_cell.angle_alpha   90.00
_cell.angle_beta   90.00
_cell.angle_gamma   90.00
#
_symmetry.space_group_name_H-M   'P 1'
#
loop_
_entity.id
_entity.type
_entity.pdbx_description
1 polymer ?
#
loop_
_entity_poly.entity_id
_entity_poly.type
_entity_poly.pdbx_seq_one_letter_code
_entity_poly.pdbx_strand_id
1 'polypeptide(L)'
;ANVGLVTTDKKGAIKYLNSFIQDTYLDGKPTVNPPWRAEGVKVRPFGGTIPISGPRTRTVADGVILVGDAAGFTSPLFEGGSHLALWSGREAAQTIAKALAEGNMSEARLQAYEKAWKKRFPPYNKILKGKTALYDLTDEEMSIMAKCLPEELGNMSPFQKLGIGLKILVRKPILLTKRVIPILLSFGYSRAKHFGW
;
A
#
# COMPACT_ATOMS: atom_id res chain seq x y z
N ALA A 1 1.43 1.96 -23.91
CA ALA A 1 1.71 2.33 -22.52
C ALA A 1 0.44 2.22 -21.69
N ASN A 2 0.59 1.96 -20.38
CA ASN A 2 -0.49 2.03 -19.40
C ASN A 2 -0.40 3.37 -18.68
N VAL A 3 -1.51 4.12 -18.68
CA VAL A 3 -1.63 5.36 -17.92
C VAL A 3 -2.75 5.16 -16.90
N GLY A 4 -2.46 5.37 -15.62
CA GLY A 4 -3.39 5.11 -14.54
C GLY A 4 -3.37 6.20 -13.48
N LEU A 5 -4.46 6.29 -12.75
CA LEU A 5 -4.63 7.15 -11.59
C LEU A 5 -5.25 6.34 -10.45
N VAL A 6 -4.72 6.51 -9.26
CA VAL A 6 -5.32 6.01 -8.02
C VAL A 6 -5.83 7.21 -7.21
N THR A 7 -7.08 7.16 -6.76
CA THR A 7 -7.70 8.22 -5.99
C THR A 7 -8.72 7.67 -5.00
N THR A 8 -8.92 8.36 -3.91
CA THR A 8 -10.00 8.11 -2.94
C THR A 8 -11.33 8.73 -3.38
N ASP A 9 -11.30 9.69 -4.31
CA ASP A 9 -12.49 10.30 -4.92
C ASP A 9 -13.03 9.44 -6.06
N LYS A 10 -13.98 8.58 -5.75
CA LYS A 10 -14.62 7.68 -6.74
C LYS A 10 -15.37 8.42 -7.85
N LYS A 11 -15.91 9.61 -7.58
CA LYS A 11 -16.71 10.39 -8.57
C LYS A 11 -15.80 11.16 -9.51
N GLY A 12 -14.66 11.63 -9.05
CA GLY A 12 -13.71 12.43 -9.83
C GLY A 12 -12.67 11.61 -10.61
N ALA A 13 -12.54 10.30 -10.39
CA ALA A 13 -11.46 9.49 -10.93
C ALA A 13 -11.25 9.64 -12.45
N ILE A 14 -12.31 9.53 -13.23
CA ILE A 14 -12.23 9.65 -14.71
C ILE A 14 -11.86 11.08 -15.12
N LYS A 15 -12.39 12.09 -14.43
CA LYS A 15 -12.08 13.50 -14.69
C LYS A 15 -10.59 13.76 -14.44
N TYR A 16 -10.07 13.32 -13.31
CA TYR A 16 -8.65 13.49 -12.96
C TYR A 16 -7.73 12.74 -13.93
N LEU A 17 -8.09 11.51 -14.32
CA LEU A 17 -7.32 10.76 -15.30
C LEU A 17 -7.28 11.46 -16.65
N ASN A 18 -8.42 11.95 -17.14
CA ASN A 18 -8.49 12.67 -18.41
C ASN A 18 -7.72 13.98 -18.34
N SER A 19 -7.84 14.74 -17.24
CA SER A 19 -7.04 15.95 -17.03
C SER A 19 -5.54 15.63 -17.05
N PHE A 20 -5.11 14.59 -16.34
CA PHE A 20 -3.71 14.16 -16.37
C PHE A 20 -3.20 13.77 -17.75
N ILE A 21 -4.04 13.11 -18.56
CA ILE A 21 -3.69 12.72 -19.94
C ILE A 21 -3.59 13.95 -20.85
N GLN A 22 -4.45 14.96 -20.65
CA GLN A 22 -4.51 16.18 -21.44
C GLN A 22 -3.50 17.23 -20.99
N ASP A 23 -3.37 17.39 -19.67
CA ASP A 23 -2.57 18.44 -19.02
C ASP A 23 -1.31 17.84 -18.41
N THR A 24 -0.26 17.78 -19.21
CA THR A 24 1.08 17.43 -18.70
C THR A 24 1.74 18.61 -17.98
N TYR A 25 0.99 19.66 -17.71
CA TYR A 25 1.46 20.87 -17.03
C TYR A 25 0.56 21.19 -15.83
N LEU A 26 1.16 21.51 -14.71
CA LEU A 26 0.51 22.09 -13.54
C LEU A 26 0.99 23.53 -13.38
N ASP A 27 0.07 24.49 -13.33
CA ASP A 27 0.39 25.93 -13.23
C ASP A 27 1.41 26.42 -14.26
N GLY A 28 1.27 25.95 -15.51
CA GLY A 28 2.17 26.33 -16.61
C GLY A 28 3.56 25.68 -16.55
N LYS A 29 3.83 24.80 -15.59
CA LYS A 29 5.09 24.07 -15.48
C LYS A 29 4.89 22.62 -15.87
N PRO A 30 5.87 21.97 -16.56
CA PRO A 30 5.78 20.56 -16.87
C PRO A 30 5.75 19.73 -15.60
N THR A 31 4.79 18.81 -15.51
CA THR A 31 4.64 17.89 -14.35
C THR A 31 5.58 16.69 -14.42
N VAL A 32 6.16 16.45 -15.59
CA VAL A 32 7.16 15.39 -15.83
C VAL A 32 8.34 15.95 -16.64
N ASN A 33 9.52 15.37 -16.49
CA ASN A 33 10.71 15.79 -17.18
C ASN A 33 11.39 14.57 -17.85
N PRO A 34 11.47 14.49 -19.21
CA PRO A 34 10.90 15.45 -20.16
C PRO A 34 9.37 15.45 -20.14
N PRO A 35 8.73 16.58 -20.48
CA PRO A 35 7.26 16.62 -20.58
C PRO A 35 6.83 15.67 -21.71
N TRP A 36 5.87 14.79 -21.39
CA TRP A 36 5.28 13.88 -22.37
C TRP A 36 3.79 14.18 -22.52
N ARG A 37 3.27 13.87 -23.68
CA ARG A 37 1.84 13.89 -23.93
C ARG A 37 1.39 12.48 -24.27
N ALA A 38 0.23 12.10 -23.77
CA ALA A 38 -0.38 10.85 -24.17
C ALA A 38 -0.93 10.98 -25.59
N GLU A 39 -0.04 10.86 -26.58
CA GLU A 39 -0.42 10.85 -27.99
C GLU A 39 -0.84 9.43 -28.37
N GLY A 40 -1.93 9.32 -29.11
CA GLY A 40 -2.41 8.05 -29.61
C GLY A 40 -3.88 7.78 -29.31
N VAL A 41 -4.34 6.60 -29.71
CA VAL A 41 -5.72 6.19 -29.57
C VAL A 41 -5.91 5.46 -28.26
N LYS A 42 -6.91 5.87 -27.46
CA LYS A 42 -7.35 5.18 -26.25
C LYS A 42 -7.91 3.81 -26.61
N VAL A 43 -7.18 2.75 -26.30
CA VAL A 43 -7.55 1.39 -26.69
C VAL A 43 -8.64 0.82 -25.78
N ARG A 44 -8.44 0.87 -24.45
CA ARG A 44 -9.40 0.31 -23.50
C ARG A 44 -9.27 0.98 -22.13
N PRO A 45 -10.32 1.64 -21.63
CA PRO A 45 -10.38 2.06 -20.24
C PRO A 45 -10.80 0.86 -19.38
N PHE A 46 -10.20 0.74 -18.20
CA PHE A 46 -10.64 -0.16 -17.16
C PHE A 46 -10.39 0.49 -15.78
N GLY A 47 -11.10 0.02 -14.78
CA GLY A 47 -10.95 0.53 -13.42
C GLY A 47 -11.57 -0.42 -12.40
N GLY A 48 -11.24 -0.20 -11.15
CA GLY A 48 -11.71 -1.02 -10.04
C GLY A 48 -11.47 -0.33 -8.70
N THR A 49 -11.90 -0.99 -7.64
CA THR A 49 -11.68 -0.53 -6.27
C THR A 49 -10.60 -1.39 -5.62
N ILE A 50 -9.59 -0.74 -5.04
CA ILE A 50 -8.53 -1.41 -4.29
C ILE A 50 -8.87 -1.36 -2.80
N PRO A 51 -8.91 -2.50 -2.09
CA PRO A 51 -9.23 -2.55 -0.65
C PRO A 51 -8.00 -2.15 0.17
N ILE A 52 -7.88 -0.88 0.52
CA ILE A 52 -6.74 -0.32 1.26
C ILE A 52 -6.96 -0.20 2.77
N SER A 53 -8.09 -0.66 3.27
CA SER A 53 -8.43 -0.58 4.71
C SER A 53 -7.86 -1.73 5.55
N GLY A 54 -7.17 -2.68 4.92
CA GLY A 54 -6.61 -3.86 5.57
C GLY A 54 -7.52 -5.08 5.53
N PRO A 55 -7.08 -6.20 6.13
CA PRO A 55 -7.79 -7.46 6.07
C PRO A 55 -9.18 -7.41 6.70
N ARG A 56 -10.08 -8.21 6.15
CA ARG A 56 -11.37 -8.48 6.79
C ARG A 56 -11.16 -9.16 8.14
N THR A 57 -12.06 -8.91 9.07
CA THR A 57 -12.03 -9.50 10.43
C THR A 57 -12.19 -11.03 10.41
N ARG A 58 -12.97 -11.54 9.45
CA ARG A 58 -13.15 -12.97 9.15
C ARG A 58 -12.79 -13.23 7.70
N THR A 59 -11.90 -14.19 7.49
CA THR A 59 -11.47 -14.63 6.15
C THR A 59 -11.89 -16.06 5.85
N VAL A 60 -12.54 -16.73 6.81
CA VAL A 60 -13.06 -18.10 6.66
C VAL A 60 -14.49 -18.18 7.20
N ALA A 61 -15.23 -19.12 6.64
CA ALA A 61 -16.54 -19.61 7.12
C ALA A 61 -16.69 -21.06 6.67
N ASP A 62 -17.79 -21.75 7.04
CA ASP A 62 -18.06 -23.11 6.58
C ASP A 62 -18.04 -23.15 5.04
N GLY A 63 -17.13 -23.95 4.47
CA GLY A 63 -16.95 -24.10 3.04
C GLY A 63 -16.37 -22.88 2.30
N VAL A 64 -15.94 -21.82 3.00
CA VAL A 64 -15.49 -20.55 2.38
C VAL A 64 -14.15 -20.12 2.90
N ILE A 65 -13.25 -19.71 1.98
CA ILE A 65 -12.01 -18.98 2.28
C ILE A 65 -11.93 -17.76 1.37
N LEU A 66 -11.62 -16.61 1.93
CA LEU A 66 -11.32 -15.38 1.19
C LEU A 66 -9.82 -15.24 1.00
N VAL A 67 -9.39 -14.88 -0.23
CA VAL A 67 -7.98 -14.69 -0.59
C VAL A 67 -7.77 -13.35 -1.31
N GLY A 68 -6.53 -12.87 -1.37
CA GLY A 68 -6.17 -11.67 -2.10
C GLY A 68 -7.01 -10.45 -1.71
N ASP A 69 -7.41 -9.66 -2.70
CA ASP A 69 -8.20 -8.45 -2.51
C ASP A 69 -9.58 -8.70 -1.88
N ALA A 70 -10.20 -9.87 -2.12
CA ALA A 70 -11.46 -10.24 -1.47
C ALA A 70 -11.31 -10.35 0.06
N ALA A 71 -10.12 -10.75 0.53
CA ALA A 71 -9.78 -10.78 1.94
C ALA A 71 -9.21 -9.44 2.46
N GLY A 72 -9.01 -8.45 1.59
CA GLY A 72 -8.38 -7.17 1.92
C GLY A 72 -6.86 -7.23 2.03
N PHE A 73 -6.22 -8.18 1.34
CA PHE A 73 -4.77 -8.40 1.38
C PHE A 73 -4.04 -7.51 0.38
N THR A 74 -4.16 -6.21 0.57
CA THR A 74 -3.46 -5.20 -0.23
C THR A 74 -2.65 -4.33 0.72
N SER A 75 -1.45 -3.92 0.30
CA SER A 75 -0.67 -2.96 1.09
C SER A 75 -1.42 -1.63 1.21
N PRO A 76 -1.74 -1.16 2.41
CA PRO A 76 -2.46 0.10 2.55
C PRO A 76 -1.66 1.31 2.07
N LEU A 77 -0.33 1.23 2.08
CA LEU A 77 0.55 2.35 1.76
C LEU A 77 0.92 2.41 0.27
N PHE A 78 1.29 1.25 -0.32
CA PHE A 78 1.76 1.17 -1.70
C PHE A 78 0.75 0.50 -2.65
N GLU A 79 -0.40 0.08 -2.13
CA GLU A 79 -1.52 -0.47 -2.88
C GLU A 79 -1.19 -1.74 -3.70
N GLY A 80 -0.01 -2.34 -3.46
CA GLY A 80 0.39 -3.61 -4.05
C GLY A 80 -0.24 -4.79 -3.32
N GLY A 81 -0.74 -5.78 -4.06
CA GLY A 81 -1.41 -6.96 -3.50
C GLY A 81 -1.02 -8.29 -4.15
N SER A 82 -0.33 -8.26 -5.31
CA SER A 82 -0.07 -9.47 -6.11
C SER A 82 0.63 -10.58 -5.33
N HIS A 83 1.69 -10.26 -4.59
CA HIS A 83 2.41 -11.24 -3.78
C HIS A 83 1.53 -11.84 -2.67
N LEU A 84 0.75 -10.99 -1.99
CA LEU A 84 -0.17 -11.44 -0.93
C LEU A 84 -1.30 -12.30 -1.49
N ALA A 85 -1.81 -11.96 -2.68
CA ALA A 85 -2.83 -12.74 -3.36
C ALA A 85 -2.30 -14.14 -3.75
N LEU A 86 -1.10 -14.21 -4.35
CA LEU A 86 -0.46 -15.47 -4.71
C LEU A 86 -0.17 -16.34 -3.48
N TRP A 87 0.39 -15.74 -2.43
CA TRP A 87 0.69 -16.47 -1.20
C TRP A 87 -0.58 -16.97 -0.51
N SER A 88 -1.58 -16.12 -0.36
CA SER A 88 -2.85 -16.49 0.28
C SER A 88 -3.62 -17.53 -0.53
N GLY A 89 -3.58 -17.45 -1.86
CA GLY A 89 -4.17 -18.45 -2.73
C GLY A 89 -3.50 -19.83 -2.57
N ARG A 90 -2.17 -19.86 -2.51
CA ARG A 90 -1.43 -21.12 -2.25
C ARG A 90 -1.77 -21.72 -0.87
N GLU A 91 -1.78 -20.90 0.18
CA GLU A 91 -2.08 -21.34 1.53
C GLU A 91 -3.53 -21.83 1.68
N ALA A 92 -4.46 -21.14 1.02
CA ALA A 92 -5.86 -21.55 0.94
C ALA A 92 -5.99 -22.90 0.24
N ALA A 93 -5.34 -23.09 -0.90
CA ALA A 93 -5.38 -24.36 -1.65
C ALA A 93 -4.85 -25.53 -0.80
N GLN A 94 -3.74 -25.35 -0.09
CA GLN A 94 -3.19 -26.38 0.80
C GLN A 94 -4.14 -26.70 1.97
N THR A 95 -4.78 -25.69 2.53
CA THR A 95 -5.75 -25.84 3.62
C THR A 95 -7.00 -26.59 3.15
N ILE A 96 -7.52 -26.21 1.98
CA ILE A 96 -8.69 -26.85 1.35
C ILE A 96 -8.40 -28.31 1.01
N ALA A 97 -7.24 -28.61 0.40
CA ALA A 97 -6.87 -29.96 0.05
C ALA A 97 -6.88 -30.91 1.26
N LYS A 98 -6.33 -30.45 2.38
CA LYS A 98 -6.34 -31.21 3.64
C LYS A 98 -7.75 -31.35 4.21
N ALA A 99 -8.53 -30.28 4.21
CA ALA A 99 -9.91 -30.29 4.71
C ALA A 99 -10.82 -31.22 3.91
N LEU A 100 -10.66 -31.26 2.58
CA LEU A 100 -11.37 -32.19 1.68
C LEU A 100 -10.97 -33.65 1.96
N ALA A 101 -9.68 -33.95 2.12
CA ALA A 101 -9.21 -35.29 2.45
C ALA A 101 -9.76 -35.82 3.79
N GLU A 102 -10.01 -34.89 4.74
CA GLU A 102 -10.61 -35.19 6.04
C GLU A 102 -12.15 -35.20 6.01
N GLY A 103 -12.78 -34.80 4.89
CA GLY A 103 -14.23 -34.63 4.79
C GLY A 103 -14.79 -33.52 5.67
N ASN A 104 -13.97 -32.57 6.08
CA ASN A 104 -14.35 -31.52 7.04
C ASN A 104 -14.02 -30.13 6.51
N MET A 105 -15.04 -29.42 6.00
CA MET A 105 -14.94 -28.05 5.50
C MET A 105 -15.51 -26.99 6.48
N SER A 106 -15.62 -27.35 7.76
CA SER A 106 -16.11 -26.41 8.77
C SER A 106 -15.18 -25.21 8.95
N GLU A 107 -15.73 -24.08 9.39
CA GLU A 107 -14.95 -22.89 9.74
C GLU A 107 -13.80 -23.23 10.72
N ALA A 108 -14.08 -24.05 11.73
CA ALA A 108 -13.08 -24.49 12.71
C ALA A 108 -11.87 -25.15 12.05
N ARG A 109 -12.10 -26.00 11.01
CA ARG A 109 -11.02 -26.63 10.25
C ARG A 109 -10.29 -25.65 9.37
N LEU A 110 -10.99 -24.72 8.74
CA LEU A 110 -10.43 -23.72 7.84
C LEU A 110 -9.69 -22.60 8.58
N GLN A 111 -9.87 -22.44 9.90
CA GLN A 111 -9.11 -21.49 10.74
C GLN A 111 -7.59 -21.67 10.67
N ALA A 112 -7.09 -22.82 10.22
CA ALA A 112 -5.67 -23.03 9.98
C ALA A 112 -5.09 -22.00 8.99
N TYR A 113 -5.85 -21.71 7.91
CA TYR A 113 -5.50 -20.67 6.95
C TYR A 113 -5.45 -19.28 7.60
N GLU A 114 -6.46 -18.95 8.40
CA GLU A 114 -6.51 -17.62 9.05
C GLU A 114 -5.35 -17.44 10.03
N LYS A 115 -4.98 -18.47 10.78
CA LYS A 115 -3.78 -18.45 11.64
C LYS A 115 -2.50 -18.27 10.84
N ALA A 116 -2.38 -18.92 9.68
CA ALA A 116 -1.21 -18.85 8.84
C ALA A 116 -0.98 -17.43 8.30
N TRP A 117 -2.00 -16.79 7.70
CA TRP A 117 -1.82 -15.45 7.18
C TRP A 117 -1.62 -14.39 8.27
N LYS A 118 -2.30 -14.50 9.43
CA LYS A 118 -2.09 -13.60 10.58
C LYS A 118 -0.65 -13.66 11.11
N LYS A 119 -0.02 -14.82 11.06
CA LYS A 119 1.39 -14.99 11.43
C LYS A 119 2.34 -14.42 10.38
N ARG A 120 2.00 -14.52 9.10
CA ARG A 120 2.89 -14.18 7.99
C ARG A 120 2.82 -12.70 7.60
N PHE A 121 1.64 -12.11 7.63
CA PHE A 121 1.42 -10.77 7.11
C PHE A 121 1.81 -9.70 8.13
N PRO A 122 2.18 -8.50 7.66
CA PRO A 122 2.56 -7.42 8.54
C PRO A 122 1.37 -6.86 9.32
N PRO A 123 1.62 -6.11 10.41
CA PRO A 123 0.56 -5.50 11.19
C PRO A 123 -0.10 -4.32 10.44
N TYR A 124 -1.15 -4.60 9.70
CA TYR A 124 -1.87 -3.64 8.87
C TYR A 124 -2.30 -2.35 9.61
N ASN A 125 -2.71 -2.48 10.87
CA ASN A 125 -3.10 -1.33 11.70
C ASN A 125 -1.95 -0.31 11.88
N LYS A 126 -0.70 -0.77 11.96
CA LYS A 126 0.47 0.10 12.05
C LYS A 126 0.76 0.78 10.71
N ILE A 127 0.55 0.06 9.60
CA ILE A 127 0.70 0.63 8.25
C ILE A 127 -0.38 1.67 8.00
N LEU A 128 -1.64 1.39 8.36
CA LEU A 128 -2.74 2.33 8.24
C LEU A 128 -2.52 3.62 9.04
N LYS A 129 -2.06 3.51 10.30
CA LYS A 129 -1.71 4.69 11.11
C LYS A 129 -0.63 5.54 10.43
N GLY A 130 0.38 4.91 9.86
CA GLY A 130 1.43 5.64 9.15
C GLY A 130 0.94 6.26 7.85
N LYS A 131 0.06 5.57 7.11
CA LYS A 131 -0.60 6.13 5.93
C LYS A 131 -1.39 7.39 6.29
N THR A 132 -2.27 7.32 7.28
CA THR A 132 -3.04 8.49 7.75
C THR A 132 -2.10 9.64 8.12
N ALA A 133 -1.06 9.36 8.91
CA ALA A 133 -0.10 10.39 9.30
C ALA A 133 0.63 11.01 8.10
N LEU A 134 0.91 10.24 7.05
CA LEU A 134 1.54 10.71 5.81
C LEU A 134 0.59 11.62 5.00
N TYR A 135 -0.66 11.21 4.86
CA TYR A 135 -1.66 11.99 4.10
C TYR A 135 -2.13 13.25 4.83
N ASP A 136 -1.96 13.32 6.16
CA ASP A 136 -2.24 14.50 6.98
C ASP A 136 -1.10 15.54 6.97
N LEU A 137 0.01 15.26 6.29
CA LEU A 137 1.08 16.24 6.12
C LEU A 137 0.65 17.34 5.15
N THR A 138 0.99 18.58 5.49
CA THR A 138 0.90 19.68 4.55
C THR A 138 2.01 19.60 3.49
N ASP A 139 1.84 20.28 2.36
CA ASP A 139 2.86 20.33 1.30
C ASP A 139 4.19 20.88 1.81
N GLU A 140 4.15 21.87 2.73
CA GLU A 140 5.34 22.38 3.41
C GLU A 140 6.02 21.29 4.23
N GLU A 141 5.28 20.54 5.03
CA GLU A 141 5.79 19.46 5.85
C GLU A 141 6.36 18.32 5.00
N MET A 142 5.69 17.96 3.91
CA MET A 142 6.21 17.01 2.94
C MET A 142 7.51 17.47 2.30
N SER A 143 7.59 18.75 1.92
CA SER A 143 8.81 19.34 1.36
C SER A 143 9.96 19.32 2.36
N ILE A 144 9.71 19.65 3.63
CA ILE A 144 10.72 19.58 4.71
C ILE A 144 11.21 18.14 4.88
N MET A 145 10.29 17.16 4.93
CA MET A 145 10.66 15.76 5.07
C MET A 145 11.48 15.28 3.87
N ALA A 146 11.05 15.58 2.65
CA ALA A 146 11.77 15.20 1.43
C ALA A 146 13.21 15.74 1.42
N LYS A 147 13.41 16.99 1.81
CA LYS A 147 14.75 17.60 1.92
C LYS A 147 15.65 17.01 3.03
N CYS A 148 15.06 16.28 3.97
CA CYS A 148 15.81 15.58 5.02
C CYS A 148 16.19 14.16 4.64
N LEU A 149 15.50 13.57 3.65
CA LEU A 149 15.74 12.21 3.17
C LEU A 149 16.95 12.19 2.21
N PRO A 150 17.71 11.11 2.16
CA PRO A 150 18.72 10.91 1.13
C PRO A 150 18.05 10.62 -0.22
N GLU A 151 18.76 10.84 -1.31
CA GLU A 151 18.29 10.54 -2.66
C GLU A 151 17.91 9.05 -2.82
N GLU A 152 18.63 8.16 -2.14
CA GLU A 152 18.34 6.73 -2.12
C GLU A 152 17.83 6.28 -0.74
N LEU A 153 16.61 5.78 -0.71
CA LEU A 153 15.95 5.25 0.51
C LEU A 153 16.28 3.78 0.82
N GLY A 154 17.25 3.20 0.13
CA GLY A 154 17.63 1.80 0.24
C GLY A 154 18.05 1.36 1.66
N ASN A 155 19.16 0.67 1.79
CA ASN A 155 19.67 0.16 3.07
C ASN A 155 20.35 1.24 3.93
N MET A 156 19.55 2.09 4.58
CA MET A 156 20.09 3.11 5.47
C MET A 156 20.68 2.52 6.76
N SER A 157 21.89 2.93 7.10
CA SER A 157 22.52 2.60 8.39
C SER A 157 21.79 3.25 9.57
N PRO A 158 21.95 2.75 10.80
CA PRO A 158 21.37 3.38 11.99
C PRO A 158 21.80 4.86 12.15
N PHE A 159 23.05 5.19 11.80
CA PHE A 159 23.57 6.55 11.87
C PHE A 159 22.92 7.50 10.87
N GLN A 160 22.65 7.03 9.64
CA GLN A 160 21.92 7.80 8.65
C GLN A 160 20.49 8.09 9.11
N LYS A 161 19.80 7.10 9.70
CA LYS A 161 18.45 7.28 10.26
C LYS A 161 18.45 8.29 11.41
N LEU A 162 19.44 8.24 12.29
CA LEU A 162 19.60 9.20 13.38
C LEU A 162 19.84 10.61 12.82
N GLY A 163 20.72 10.75 11.82
CA GLY A 163 20.99 12.02 11.15
C GLY A 163 19.76 12.64 10.51
N ILE A 164 18.91 11.82 9.88
CA ILE A 164 17.61 12.28 9.34
C ILE A 164 16.72 12.79 10.47
N GLY A 165 16.60 12.02 11.56
CA GLY A 165 15.83 12.41 12.73
C GLY A 165 16.27 13.76 13.30
N LEU A 166 17.58 13.98 13.44
CA LEU A 166 18.16 15.25 13.90
C LEU A 166 17.86 16.42 12.92
N LYS A 167 17.98 16.18 11.61
CA LYS A 167 17.64 17.21 10.60
C LYS A 167 16.17 17.63 10.68
N ILE A 168 15.27 16.68 10.90
CA ILE A 168 13.84 16.96 11.07
C ILE A 168 13.60 17.70 12.40
N LEU A 169 14.25 17.26 13.47
CA LEU A 169 14.14 17.88 14.81
C LEU A 169 14.51 19.37 14.77
N VAL A 170 15.60 19.70 14.10
CA VAL A 170 16.06 21.10 13.98
C VAL A 170 15.10 21.95 13.13
N ARG A 171 14.54 21.38 12.05
CA ARG A 171 13.69 22.15 11.13
C ARG A 171 12.24 22.30 11.59
N LYS A 172 11.65 21.25 12.14
CA LYS A 172 10.25 21.25 12.61
C LYS A 172 10.04 20.16 13.69
N PRO A 173 10.35 20.43 14.97
CA PRO A 173 10.33 19.43 16.06
C PRO A 173 9.01 18.70 16.19
N ILE A 174 7.89 19.39 15.96
CA ILE A 174 6.55 18.83 16.10
C ILE A 174 6.29 17.65 15.16
N LEU A 175 6.99 17.58 14.01
CA LEU A 175 6.87 16.47 13.07
C LEU A 175 7.34 15.16 13.68
N LEU A 176 8.39 15.18 14.51
CA LEU A 176 8.96 13.96 15.11
C LEU A 176 8.00 13.27 16.08
N THR A 177 7.23 14.06 16.84
CA THR A 177 6.48 13.55 17.98
C THR A 177 5.18 12.85 17.61
N LYS A 178 4.48 13.30 16.56
CA LYS A 178 3.13 12.82 16.24
C LYS A 178 2.98 12.15 14.87
N ARG A 179 3.84 12.48 13.91
CA ARG A 179 3.65 12.04 12.51
C ARG A 179 4.78 11.18 11.97
N VAL A 180 6.04 11.55 12.20
CA VAL A 180 7.20 10.87 11.58
C VAL A 180 7.37 9.44 12.08
N ILE A 181 7.19 9.17 13.37
CA ILE A 181 7.34 7.80 13.91
C ILE A 181 6.32 6.84 13.28
N PRO A 182 5.00 7.11 13.24
CA PRO A 182 4.05 6.26 12.53
C PRO A 182 4.39 6.08 11.06
N ILE A 183 4.82 7.13 10.36
CA ILE A 183 5.21 7.08 8.95
C ILE A 183 6.41 6.13 8.76
N LEU A 184 7.49 6.31 9.52
CA LEU A 184 8.68 5.45 9.42
C LEU A 184 8.39 3.98 9.74
N LEU A 185 7.55 3.73 10.74
CA LEU A 185 7.10 2.37 11.06
C LEU A 185 6.29 1.77 9.92
N SER A 186 5.39 2.54 9.32
CA SER A 186 4.60 2.13 8.17
C SER A 186 5.48 1.71 6.99
N PHE A 187 6.48 2.52 6.63
CA PHE A 187 7.47 2.16 5.62
C PHE A 187 8.27 0.91 6.02
N GLY A 188 8.65 0.79 7.30
CA GLY A 188 9.36 -0.38 7.81
C GLY A 188 8.57 -1.68 7.67
N TYR A 189 7.27 -1.65 7.91
CA TYR A 189 6.38 -2.81 7.75
C TYR A 189 5.99 -3.07 6.28
N SER A 190 6.10 -2.06 5.42
CA SER A 190 5.78 -2.19 3.99
C SER A 190 6.96 -2.64 3.13
N ARG A 191 8.04 -3.15 3.74
CA ARG A 191 9.23 -3.64 3.02
C ARG A 191 8.94 -4.91 2.21
N ALA A 192 9.78 -5.14 1.22
CA ALA A 192 9.76 -6.29 0.32
C ALA A 192 9.60 -7.64 1.02
N LYS A 193 10.24 -7.86 2.17
CA LYS A 193 10.12 -9.11 2.94
C LYS A 193 8.69 -9.45 3.39
N HIS A 194 7.80 -8.45 3.45
CA HIS A 194 6.41 -8.63 3.85
C HIS A 194 5.48 -8.67 2.64
N PHE A 195 5.73 -7.83 1.63
CA PHE A 195 4.85 -7.64 0.49
C PHE A 195 5.44 -8.09 -0.85
N GLY A 196 6.72 -8.52 -0.90
CA GLY A 196 7.31 -9.14 -2.09
C GLY A 196 7.75 -8.15 -3.18
N TRP A 197 8.12 -6.93 -2.82
CA TRP A 197 8.79 -6.01 -3.76
C TRP A 197 10.28 -6.04 -3.57
#